data_ed2118f8547333e9a2709eb120037767
#
_entry.id   ed2118f8547333e9a2709eb120037767
#
_cell.length_a   1.000
_cell.length_b   1.000
_cell.length_c   1.000
_cell.angle_alpha   90.00
_cell.angle_beta   90.00
_cell.angle_gamma   90.00
#
_symmetry.space_group_name_H-M   'P 1'
#
loop_
_entity.id
_entity.type
_entity.pdbx_description
1 polymer ?
#
loop_
_entity_poly.entity_id
_entity_poly.type
_entity_poly.pdbx_seq_one_letter_code
_entity_poly.pdbx_strand_id
1 'polypeptide(L)'
;MTGAAGARQLFLAATGQNRGKTTTSLGLFAAFRAQGLNAGFMKPVGQRWITIDNTPADEDAALMRGVFDLTDAVALLSPVQIPRGFTRKVIEGQVVEDLGAKIIAAQVELAEKHELLLLEGTGHAGVGAVIGLSNADVAALLGAPVIIVSEGGIGRPIDEIVLNAALFAARGVEVAGAIVNKVELDLQPELPRLLERGLARHGIPLLGVLPYRQILSNPTLAIIEDGLQGETLWPGRDMDAIIGRVSVAAMQPEHVMQRIGDSALVVVPGDREDVIEVLTNLWLDGKEHPNRPLGFVLSGGYRPSARVLELIRTANIFAVLMEGDTYSVAAKVHDLLVKTHPEDLRKIEEIKQLVSGSLDVDRILAAARPVPTR
;
A
#
# COMPACT_ATOMS: atom_id res chain seq x y z
N MET A 1 6.04 -34.97 -26.19
CA MET A 1 5.97 -33.54 -26.41
C MET A 1 4.72 -33.04 -25.72
N THR A 2 4.80 -32.73 -24.43
CA THR A 2 3.71 -32.07 -23.70
C THR A 2 3.67 -30.64 -24.22
N GLY A 3 2.59 -30.28 -24.95
CA GLY A 3 2.39 -28.91 -25.41
C GLY A 3 2.46 -27.98 -24.18
N ALA A 4 3.38 -27.02 -24.21
CA ALA A 4 3.47 -26.00 -23.18
C ALA A 4 2.10 -25.32 -23.09
N ALA A 5 1.38 -25.52 -21.99
CA ALA A 5 0.18 -24.76 -21.72
C ALA A 5 0.59 -23.29 -21.72
N GLY A 6 -0.05 -22.46 -22.56
CA GLY A 6 0.29 -21.04 -22.65
C GLY A 6 0.21 -20.36 -21.28
N ALA A 7 0.95 -19.26 -21.10
CA ALA A 7 0.94 -18.49 -19.86
C ALA A 7 -0.49 -18.16 -19.42
N ARG A 8 -0.74 -18.25 -18.12
CA ARG A 8 -2.00 -17.83 -17.49
C ARG A 8 -1.86 -16.45 -16.89
N GLN A 9 -2.96 -15.80 -16.60
CA GLN A 9 -2.94 -14.45 -16.04
C GLN A 9 -4.10 -14.19 -15.08
N LEU A 10 -3.88 -13.26 -14.16
CA LEU A 10 -4.85 -12.72 -13.22
C LEU A 10 -4.65 -11.20 -13.11
N PHE A 11 -5.74 -10.45 -13.03
CA PHE A 11 -5.70 -9.01 -12.81
C PHE A 11 -6.19 -8.67 -11.39
N LEU A 12 -5.40 -7.94 -10.64
CA LEU A 12 -5.74 -7.48 -9.30
C LEU A 12 -6.18 -6.03 -9.35
N ALA A 13 -7.44 -5.76 -9.04
CA ALA A 13 -8.02 -4.43 -8.87
C ALA A 13 -8.41 -4.19 -7.42
N ALA A 14 -8.80 -2.96 -7.07
CA ALA A 14 -9.37 -2.69 -5.76
C ALA A 14 -10.62 -1.82 -5.85
N THR A 15 -11.31 -1.64 -4.72
CA THR A 15 -12.45 -0.71 -4.64
C THR A 15 -12.01 0.74 -4.47
N GLY A 16 -10.72 1.01 -4.24
CA GLY A 16 -10.15 2.34 -4.08
C GLY A 16 -8.64 2.34 -3.93
N GLN A 17 -8.07 3.51 -3.66
CA GLN A 17 -6.65 3.62 -3.28
C GLN A 17 -6.45 3.08 -1.85
N ASN A 18 -5.22 2.64 -1.55
CA ASN A 18 -4.79 2.19 -0.22
C ASN A 18 -5.60 1.01 0.38
N ARG A 19 -6.32 0.25 -0.46
CA ARG A 19 -7.08 -0.93 -0.04
C ARG A 19 -6.23 -2.20 0.12
N GLY A 20 -4.91 -2.10 -0.11
CA GLY A 20 -3.96 -3.20 0.06
C GLY A 20 -3.73 -4.05 -1.18
N LYS A 21 -3.94 -3.50 -2.39
CA LYS A 21 -3.57 -4.21 -3.63
C LYS A 21 -2.13 -4.68 -3.63
N THR A 22 -1.19 -3.74 -3.42
CA THR A 22 0.26 -4.02 -3.44
C THR A 22 0.65 -5.06 -2.40
N THR A 23 0.09 -5.00 -1.18
CA THR A 23 0.24 -6.04 -0.15
C THR A 23 -0.26 -7.39 -0.65
N THR A 24 -1.45 -7.42 -1.26
CA THR A 24 -2.04 -8.65 -1.81
C THR A 24 -1.24 -9.18 -2.99
N SER A 25 -0.80 -8.32 -3.92
CA SER A 25 0.05 -8.68 -5.07
C SER A 25 1.36 -9.31 -4.62
N LEU A 26 2.06 -8.66 -3.67
CA LEU A 26 3.34 -9.14 -3.16
C LEU A 26 3.19 -10.52 -2.51
N GLY A 27 2.20 -10.68 -1.64
CA GLY A 27 1.96 -11.96 -0.97
C GLY A 27 1.52 -13.07 -1.91
N LEU A 28 0.63 -12.79 -2.88
CA LEU A 28 0.22 -13.77 -3.89
C LEU A 28 1.39 -14.17 -4.80
N PHE A 29 2.18 -13.20 -5.23
CA PHE A 29 3.37 -13.46 -6.06
C PHE A 29 4.37 -14.37 -5.33
N ALA A 30 4.61 -14.11 -4.04
CA ALA A 30 5.43 -14.98 -3.20
C ALA A 30 4.84 -16.40 -3.08
N ALA A 31 3.52 -16.51 -2.87
CA ALA A 31 2.84 -17.80 -2.77
C ALA A 31 2.91 -18.59 -4.10
N PHE A 32 2.76 -17.93 -5.25
CA PHE A 32 2.89 -18.57 -6.57
C PHE A 32 4.31 -19.09 -6.79
N ARG A 33 5.33 -18.31 -6.45
CA ARG A 33 6.73 -18.77 -6.53
C ARG A 33 7.03 -19.91 -5.57
N ALA A 34 6.46 -19.90 -4.37
CA ALA A 34 6.61 -20.98 -3.39
C ALA A 34 6.00 -22.31 -3.89
N GLN A 35 4.99 -22.25 -4.77
CA GLN A 35 4.44 -23.42 -5.46
C GLN A 35 5.25 -23.83 -6.71
N GLY A 36 6.40 -23.20 -6.95
CA GLY A 36 7.31 -23.53 -8.06
C GLY A 36 6.94 -22.90 -9.41
N LEU A 37 5.96 -21.98 -9.44
CA LEU A 37 5.57 -21.32 -10.68
C LEU A 37 6.56 -20.22 -11.07
N ASN A 38 6.93 -20.18 -12.34
CA ASN A 38 7.64 -19.04 -12.92
C ASN A 38 6.65 -17.90 -13.16
N ALA A 39 6.47 -17.05 -12.11
CA ALA A 39 5.55 -15.94 -12.13
C ALA A 39 6.22 -14.64 -12.60
N GLY A 40 5.56 -13.90 -13.50
CA GLY A 40 5.89 -12.55 -13.94
C GLY A 40 4.88 -11.53 -13.38
N PHE A 41 5.31 -10.27 -13.34
CA PHE A 41 4.50 -9.15 -12.85
C PHE A 41 4.39 -8.05 -13.89
N MET A 42 3.21 -7.38 -13.96
CA MET A 42 3.04 -6.16 -14.73
C MET A 42 2.11 -5.19 -14.03
N LYS A 43 2.49 -3.93 -14.01
CA LYS A 43 1.65 -2.76 -13.67
C LYS A 43 1.28 -2.05 -14.97
N PRO A 44 0.16 -2.37 -15.61
CA PRO A 44 -0.13 -1.88 -16.98
C PRO A 44 -0.17 -0.36 -17.10
N VAL A 45 -0.75 0.32 -16.09
CA VAL A 45 -0.84 1.78 -16.03
C VAL A 45 -0.39 2.26 -14.67
N GLY A 46 0.70 3.00 -14.60
CA GLY A 46 1.28 3.61 -13.42
C GLY A 46 0.91 5.08 -13.27
N GLN A 47 0.63 5.52 -12.04
CA GLN A 47 0.36 6.92 -11.69
C GLN A 47 1.46 7.55 -10.83
N ARG A 48 2.23 6.73 -10.14
CA ARG A 48 3.33 7.14 -9.27
C ARG A 48 4.59 6.47 -9.78
N TRP A 49 5.47 7.24 -10.36
CA TRP A 49 6.65 6.69 -11.00
C TRP A 49 7.95 7.20 -10.40
N ILE A 50 8.92 6.34 -10.40
CA ILE A 50 10.31 6.60 -10.07
C ILE A 50 11.19 6.24 -11.26
N THR A 51 12.45 6.60 -11.23
CA THR A 51 13.39 6.24 -12.29
C THR A 51 14.24 5.05 -11.85
N ILE A 52 14.23 3.97 -12.63
CA ILE A 52 15.07 2.79 -12.45
C ILE A 52 15.90 2.60 -13.73
N ASP A 53 17.21 2.53 -13.62
CA ASP A 53 18.11 2.36 -14.78
C ASP A 53 17.79 3.35 -15.93
N ASN A 54 17.57 4.62 -15.60
CA ASN A 54 17.13 5.70 -16.51
C ASN A 54 15.78 5.47 -17.20
N THR A 55 14.98 4.52 -16.74
CA THR A 55 13.65 4.22 -17.27
C THR A 55 12.59 4.55 -16.21
N PRO A 56 11.52 5.30 -16.55
CA PRO A 56 10.43 5.54 -15.61
C PRO A 56 9.64 4.24 -15.37
N ALA A 57 9.36 3.94 -14.11
CA ALA A 57 8.58 2.79 -13.68
C ALA A 57 7.61 3.18 -12.57
N ASP A 58 6.47 2.52 -12.49
CA ASP A 58 5.58 2.67 -11.33
C ASP A 58 6.25 2.13 -10.05
N GLU A 59 5.99 2.78 -8.92
CA GLU A 59 6.56 2.39 -7.61
C GLU A 59 6.24 0.94 -7.23
N ASP A 60 5.04 0.43 -7.56
CA ASP A 60 4.67 -0.97 -7.29
C ASP A 60 5.48 -1.94 -8.15
N ALA A 61 5.75 -1.61 -9.42
CA ALA A 61 6.62 -2.40 -10.28
C ALA A 61 8.07 -2.41 -9.77
N ALA A 62 8.55 -1.28 -9.27
CA ALA A 62 9.86 -1.15 -8.66
C ALA A 62 9.99 -2.02 -7.39
N LEU A 63 8.97 -1.98 -6.52
CA LEU A 63 8.90 -2.82 -5.32
C LEU A 63 8.97 -4.30 -5.70
N MET A 64 8.11 -4.75 -6.62
CA MET A 64 8.07 -6.16 -7.04
C MET A 64 9.40 -6.60 -7.66
N ARG A 65 10.03 -5.74 -8.49
CA ARG A 65 11.36 -6.01 -9.05
C ARG A 65 12.41 -6.18 -7.96
N GLY A 66 12.45 -5.28 -6.98
CA GLY A 66 13.45 -5.33 -5.89
C GLY A 66 13.24 -6.51 -4.94
N VAL A 67 11.99 -6.80 -4.55
CA VAL A 67 11.69 -7.89 -3.60
C VAL A 67 11.93 -9.27 -4.20
N PHE A 68 11.68 -9.45 -5.50
CA PHE A 68 11.71 -10.76 -6.16
C PHE A 68 12.84 -10.92 -7.19
N ASP A 69 13.77 -9.96 -7.27
CA ASP A 69 14.88 -9.95 -8.21
C ASP A 69 14.43 -10.20 -9.66
N LEU A 70 13.35 -9.49 -10.08
CA LEU A 70 12.82 -9.66 -11.43
C LEU A 70 13.82 -9.08 -12.45
N THR A 71 14.18 -9.89 -13.43
CA THR A 71 15.16 -9.53 -14.48
C THR A 71 14.53 -8.99 -15.74
N ASP A 72 13.18 -8.97 -15.81
CA ASP A 72 12.47 -8.41 -16.94
C ASP A 72 12.75 -6.92 -17.12
N ALA A 73 12.73 -6.45 -18.36
CA ALA A 73 12.94 -5.04 -18.66
C ALA A 73 11.88 -4.18 -17.95
N VAL A 74 12.32 -3.08 -17.35
CA VAL A 74 11.46 -2.16 -16.59
C VAL A 74 10.24 -1.71 -17.42
N ALA A 75 10.43 -1.48 -18.71
CA ALA A 75 9.35 -1.10 -19.63
C ALA A 75 8.27 -2.19 -19.84
N LEU A 76 8.58 -3.47 -19.56
CA LEU A 76 7.60 -4.55 -19.58
C LEU A 76 6.83 -4.63 -18.26
N LEU A 77 7.53 -4.41 -17.15
CA LEU A 77 6.90 -4.41 -15.81
C LEU A 77 5.96 -3.22 -15.63
N SER A 78 6.23 -2.09 -16.31
CA SER A 78 5.46 -0.85 -16.21
C SER A 78 5.40 -0.14 -17.58
N PRO A 79 4.56 -0.61 -18.54
CA PRO A 79 4.59 -0.14 -19.92
C PRO A 79 4.04 1.28 -20.12
N VAL A 80 3.09 1.72 -19.26
CA VAL A 80 2.48 3.04 -19.40
C VAL A 80 2.55 3.80 -18.09
N GLN A 81 3.19 4.98 -18.10
CA GLN A 81 3.22 5.93 -17.00
C GLN A 81 2.45 7.18 -17.37
N ILE A 82 1.68 7.72 -16.41
CA ILE A 82 0.86 8.92 -16.62
C ILE A 82 1.53 10.12 -15.91
N PRO A 83 2.31 10.94 -16.62
CA PRO A 83 2.96 12.11 -16.04
C PRO A 83 1.94 13.22 -15.71
N ARG A 84 2.38 14.18 -14.88
CA ARG A 84 1.57 15.36 -14.58
C ARG A 84 1.18 16.09 -15.88
N GLY A 85 -0.10 16.47 -16.01
CA GLY A 85 -0.63 17.16 -17.18
C GLY A 85 -0.98 16.24 -18.36
N PHE A 86 -0.69 14.93 -18.32
CA PHE A 86 -0.99 13.99 -19.38
C PHE A 86 -2.50 13.90 -19.67
N THR A 87 -3.32 13.81 -18.63
CA THR A 87 -4.78 13.79 -18.73
C THR A 87 -5.32 14.97 -19.54
N ARG A 88 -4.79 16.17 -19.30
CA ARG A 88 -5.17 17.35 -20.08
C ARG A 88 -4.84 17.19 -21.57
N LYS A 89 -3.64 16.72 -21.89
CA LYS A 89 -3.20 16.48 -23.27
C LYS A 89 -4.10 15.47 -23.99
N VAL A 90 -4.56 14.42 -23.28
CA VAL A 90 -5.49 13.44 -23.84
C VAL A 90 -6.84 14.10 -24.16
N ILE A 91 -7.41 14.85 -23.21
CA ILE A 91 -8.70 15.57 -23.42
C ILE A 91 -8.60 16.58 -24.58
N GLU A 92 -7.46 17.25 -24.74
CA GLU A 92 -7.20 18.20 -25.83
C GLU A 92 -6.84 17.51 -27.16
N GLY A 93 -6.83 16.17 -27.23
CA GLY A 93 -6.52 15.41 -28.45
C GLY A 93 -5.04 15.47 -28.88
N GLN A 94 -4.14 15.83 -28.00
CA GLN A 94 -2.71 16.00 -28.26
C GLN A 94 -1.89 14.70 -28.15
N VAL A 95 -2.50 13.62 -27.66
CA VAL A 95 -1.84 12.32 -27.50
C VAL A 95 -2.21 11.44 -28.70
N VAL A 96 -1.22 11.06 -29.51
CA VAL A 96 -1.36 10.23 -30.72
C VAL A 96 -0.95 8.77 -30.45
N GLU A 97 -0.26 8.50 -29.34
CA GLU A 97 0.30 7.21 -29.02
C GLU A 97 -0.78 6.19 -28.64
N ASP A 98 -0.71 4.99 -29.21
CA ASP A 98 -1.56 3.86 -28.81
C ASP A 98 -1.00 3.20 -27.54
N LEU A 99 -1.46 3.66 -26.40
CA LEU A 99 -1.06 3.14 -25.09
C LEU A 99 -1.56 1.71 -24.86
N GLY A 100 -2.69 1.34 -25.47
CA GLY A 100 -3.23 -0.02 -25.40
C GLY A 100 -2.32 -1.02 -26.10
N ALA A 101 -1.81 -0.66 -27.29
CA ALA A 101 -0.84 -1.49 -28.02
C ALA A 101 0.45 -1.74 -27.21
N LYS A 102 0.95 -0.74 -26.49
CA LYS A 102 2.10 -0.92 -25.58
C LYS A 102 1.83 -1.94 -24.47
N ILE A 103 0.67 -1.84 -23.84
CA ILE A 103 0.29 -2.78 -22.75
C ILE A 103 0.19 -4.21 -23.30
N ILE A 104 -0.40 -4.39 -24.48
CA ILE A 104 -0.51 -5.69 -25.14
C ILE A 104 0.88 -6.25 -25.47
N ALA A 105 1.75 -5.44 -26.07
CA ALA A 105 3.10 -5.88 -26.43
C ALA A 105 3.89 -6.35 -25.21
N ALA A 106 3.79 -5.62 -24.10
CA ALA A 106 4.42 -6.02 -22.82
C ALA A 106 3.83 -7.33 -22.28
N GLN A 107 2.49 -7.52 -22.32
CA GLN A 107 1.84 -8.78 -21.92
C GLN A 107 2.36 -9.96 -22.73
N VAL A 108 2.40 -9.84 -24.05
CA VAL A 108 2.85 -10.93 -24.95
C VAL A 108 4.29 -11.31 -24.63
N GLU A 109 5.19 -10.35 -24.53
CA GLU A 109 6.60 -10.60 -24.26
C GLU A 109 6.81 -11.24 -22.86
N LEU A 110 6.07 -10.80 -21.84
CA LEU A 110 6.12 -11.43 -20.52
C LEU A 110 5.53 -12.84 -20.54
N ALA A 111 4.48 -13.09 -21.32
CA ALA A 111 3.85 -14.40 -21.42
C ALA A 111 4.74 -15.45 -22.12
N GLU A 112 5.71 -15.03 -22.94
CA GLU A 112 6.73 -15.91 -23.51
C GLU A 112 7.76 -16.39 -22.48
N LYS A 113 7.95 -15.63 -21.40
CA LYS A 113 8.97 -15.85 -20.38
C LYS A 113 8.44 -16.49 -19.10
N HIS A 114 7.15 -16.36 -18.84
CA HIS A 114 6.53 -16.74 -17.56
C HIS A 114 5.31 -17.66 -17.77
N GLU A 115 5.04 -18.53 -16.77
CA GLU A 115 3.90 -19.44 -16.76
C GLU A 115 2.62 -18.77 -16.23
N LEU A 116 2.80 -17.74 -15.40
CA LEU A 116 1.70 -16.98 -14.77
C LEU A 116 2.04 -15.49 -14.73
N LEU A 117 1.13 -14.65 -15.20
CA LEU A 117 1.25 -13.20 -15.06
C LEU A 117 0.31 -12.68 -14.00
N LEU A 118 0.84 -11.98 -13.01
CA LEU A 118 0.07 -11.17 -12.06
C LEU A 118 0.06 -9.72 -12.53
N LEU A 119 -1.12 -9.23 -12.91
CA LEU A 119 -1.34 -7.89 -13.42
C LEU A 119 -1.94 -7.04 -12.29
N GLU A 120 -1.35 -5.90 -11.98
CA GLU A 120 -1.86 -5.01 -10.92
C GLU A 120 -2.42 -3.71 -11.48
N GLY A 121 -3.71 -3.47 -11.25
CA GLY A 121 -4.39 -2.23 -11.62
C GLY A 121 -4.09 -1.05 -10.69
N THR A 122 -4.62 0.12 -11.01
CA THR A 122 -4.44 1.36 -10.24
C THR A 122 -5.77 1.87 -9.70
N GLY A 123 -5.95 1.89 -8.38
CA GLY A 123 -7.18 2.37 -7.74
C GLY A 123 -8.40 1.46 -7.99
N HIS A 124 -9.58 2.06 -8.22
CA HIS A 124 -10.85 1.36 -8.48
C HIS A 124 -11.06 1.05 -9.97
N ALA A 125 -12.11 0.28 -10.31
CA ALA A 125 -12.40 -0.18 -11.67
C ALA A 125 -12.38 0.91 -12.75
N GLY A 126 -12.82 2.13 -12.41
CA GLY A 126 -12.93 3.26 -13.35
C GLY A 126 -11.69 4.16 -13.44
N VAL A 127 -10.64 3.92 -12.65
CA VAL A 127 -9.43 4.77 -12.71
C VAL A 127 -8.74 4.57 -14.07
N GLY A 128 -8.45 5.67 -14.76
CA GLY A 128 -7.91 5.67 -16.11
C GLY A 128 -8.96 5.89 -17.20
N ALA A 129 -10.26 5.96 -16.87
CA ALA A 129 -11.33 6.17 -17.85
C ALA A 129 -11.13 7.43 -18.70
N VAL A 130 -10.57 8.49 -18.12
CA VAL A 130 -10.30 9.75 -18.82
C VAL A 130 -9.29 9.62 -19.97
N ILE A 131 -8.44 8.59 -19.93
CA ILE A 131 -7.48 8.28 -21.00
C ILE A 131 -7.88 7.04 -21.82
N GLY A 132 -9.11 6.53 -21.64
CA GLY A 132 -9.59 5.31 -22.31
C GLY A 132 -8.96 4.00 -21.82
N LEU A 133 -8.28 4.02 -20.69
CA LEU A 133 -7.58 2.87 -20.08
C LEU A 133 -7.97 2.72 -18.60
N SER A 134 -9.28 2.65 -18.30
CA SER A 134 -9.71 2.26 -16.97
C SER A 134 -9.22 0.84 -16.63
N ASN A 135 -9.15 0.50 -15.35
CA ASN A 135 -8.83 -0.88 -14.97
C ASN A 135 -9.75 -1.89 -15.66
N ALA A 136 -11.03 -1.53 -15.86
CA ALA A 136 -11.97 -2.40 -16.57
C ALA A 136 -11.64 -2.49 -18.07
N ASP A 137 -11.25 -1.38 -18.70
CA ASP A 137 -10.82 -1.38 -20.12
C ASP A 137 -9.53 -2.17 -20.29
N VAL A 138 -8.56 -2.00 -19.39
CA VAL A 138 -7.26 -2.73 -19.42
C VAL A 138 -7.47 -4.24 -19.18
N ALA A 139 -8.28 -4.64 -18.22
CA ALA A 139 -8.58 -6.05 -17.96
C ALA A 139 -9.27 -6.70 -19.19
N ALA A 140 -10.22 -6.00 -19.83
CA ALA A 140 -10.86 -6.44 -21.07
C ALA A 140 -9.85 -6.53 -22.22
N LEU A 141 -9.01 -5.51 -22.39
CA LEU A 141 -7.95 -5.46 -23.40
C LEU A 141 -7.00 -6.65 -23.29
N LEU A 142 -6.64 -7.04 -22.08
CA LEU A 142 -5.72 -8.13 -21.80
C LEU A 142 -6.42 -9.50 -21.75
N GLY A 143 -7.75 -9.54 -21.71
CA GLY A 143 -8.53 -10.79 -21.55
C GLY A 143 -8.30 -11.44 -20.17
N ALA A 144 -8.02 -10.64 -19.14
CA ALA A 144 -7.65 -11.12 -17.82
C ALA A 144 -8.85 -11.13 -16.87
N PRO A 145 -9.12 -12.25 -16.14
CA PRO A 145 -10.10 -12.28 -15.06
C PRO A 145 -9.61 -11.42 -13.89
N VAL A 146 -10.56 -10.81 -13.17
CA VAL A 146 -10.26 -9.83 -12.13
C VAL A 146 -10.57 -10.36 -10.74
N ILE A 147 -9.66 -10.11 -9.80
CA ILE A 147 -9.88 -10.22 -8.36
C ILE A 147 -10.00 -8.81 -7.80
N ILE A 148 -11.05 -8.54 -7.02
CA ILE A 148 -11.29 -7.22 -6.43
C ILE A 148 -10.89 -7.23 -4.96
N VAL A 149 -9.96 -6.35 -4.58
CA VAL A 149 -9.53 -6.15 -3.19
C VAL A 149 -10.32 -4.98 -2.59
N SER A 150 -10.97 -5.21 -1.46
CA SER A 150 -11.63 -4.19 -0.65
C SER A 150 -11.07 -4.15 0.77
N GLU A 151 -11.57 -3.25 1.61
CA GLU A 151 -11.10 -3.04 2.98
C GLU A 151 -12.23 -3.24 3.97
N GLY A 152 -11.94 -3.82 5.12
CA GLY A 152 -12.78 -4.29 6.21
C GLY A 152 -14.19 -3.71 6.43
N GLY A 153 -14.98 -4.42 7.22
CA GLY A 153 -16.39 -4.14 7.49
C GLY A 153 -17.36 -5.07 6.74
N ILE A 154 -18.67 -4.94 6.96
CA ILE A 154 -19.69 -5.83 6.35
C ILE A 154 -20.38 -5.16 5.17
N GLY A 155 -21.01 -4.00 5.36
CA GLY A 155 -21.85 -3.35 4.35
C GLY A 155 -21.01 -2.69 3.26
N ARG A 156 -20.21 -1.72 3.65
CA ARG A 156 -19.38 -0.93 2.72
C ARG A 156 -18.52 -1.77 1.77
N PRO A 157 -17.75 -2.80 2.20
CA PRO A 157 -16.96 -3.58 1.26
C PRO A 157 -17.82 -4.31 0.23
N ILE A 158 -18.98 -4.85 0.62
CA ILE A 158 -19.88 -5.52 -0.32
C ILE A 158 -20.40 -4.53 -1.35
N ASP A 159 -20.90 -3.35 -0.91
CA ASP A 159 -21.40 -2.31 -1.80
C ASP A 159 -20.33 -1.83 -2.78
N GLU A 160 -19.11 -1.55 -2.29
CA GLU A 160 -17.97 -1.12 -3.12
C GLU A 160 -17.54 -2.23 -4.11
N ILE A 161 -17.50 -3.51 -3.68
CA ILE A 161 -17.15 -4.63 -4.56
C ILE A 161 -18.20 -4.78 -5.66
N VAL A 162 -19.48 -4.76 -5.34
CA VAL A 162 -20.58 -4.89 -6.31
C VAL A 162 -20.56 -3.73 -7.32
N LEU A 163 -20.34 -2.49 -6.86
CA LEU A 163 -20.20 -1.33 -7.72
C LEU A 163 -19.04 -1.50 -8.73
N ASN A 164 -17.87 -1.93 -8.26
CA ASN A 164 -16.72 -2.16 -9.13
C ASN A 164 -16.94 -3.34 -10.08
N ALA A 165 -17.52 -4.43 -9.60
CA ALA A 165 -17.86 -5.61 -10.39
C ALA A 165 -18.80 -5.27 -11.56
N ALA A 166 -19.75 -4.36 -11.34
CA ALA A 166 -20.67 -3.91 -12.39
C ALA A 166 -19.93 -3.27 -13.58
N LEU A 167 -18.86 -2.48 -13.32
CA LEU A 167 -18.07 -1.88 -14.40
C LEU A 167 -17.23 -2.93 -15.14
N PHE A 168 -16.64 -3.90 -14.45
CA PHE A 168 -15.94 -5.01 -15.10
C PHE A 168 -16.91 -5.84 -15.95
N ALA A 169 -18.09 -6.18 -15.43
CA ALA A 169 -19.11 -6.89 -16.19
C ALA A 169 -19.57 -6.12 -17.43
N ALA A 170 -19.73 -4.79 -17.34
CA ALA A 170 -20.06 -3.93 -18.49
C ALA A 170 -18.97 -3.93 -19.58
N ARG A 171 -17.75 -4.35 -19.29
CA ARG A 171 -16.65 -4.55 -20.23
C ARG A 171 -16.46 -6.02 -20.63
N GLY A 172 -17.35 -6.92 -20.22
CA GLY A 172 -17.24 -8.35 -20.50
C GLY A 172 -16.13 -9.06 -19.73
N VAL A 173 -15.65 -8.47 -18.62
CA VAL A 173 -14.58 -9.04 -17.79
C VAL A 173 -15.17 -9.90 -16.70
N GLU A 174 -14.66 -11.13 -16.57
CA GLU A 174 -15.00 -12.04 -15.47
C GLU A 174 -14.45 -11.51 -14.14
N VAL A 175 -15.30 -11.39 -13.12
CA VAL A 175 -14.88 -11.18 -11.74
C VAL A 175 -14.72 -12.54 -11.08
N ALA A 176 -13.47 -12.98 -10.93
CA ALA A 176 -13.10 -14.28 -10.38
C ALA A 176 -13.40 -14.40 -8.88
N GLY A 177 -13.44 -13.27 -8.18
CA GLY A 177 -13.79 -13.20 -6.78
C GLY A 177 -13.31 -11.91 -6.10
N ALA A 178 -13.46 -11.88 -4.78
CA ALA A 178 -13.06 -10.76 -3.95
C ALA A 178 -12.18 -11.18 -2.77
N ILE A 179 -11.29 -10.29 -2.35
CA ILE A 179 -10.48 -10.37 -1.13
C ILE A 179 -10.83 -9.17 -0.27
N VAL A 180 -11.10 -9.39 1.01
CA VAL A 180 -11.35 -8.30 1.96
C VAL A 180 -10.17 -8.19 2.91
N ASN A 181 -9.49 -7.04 2.87
CA ASN A 181 -8.27 -6.76 3.61
C ASN A 181 -8.55 -5.92 4.86
N LYS A 182 -7.58 -5.86 5.77
CA LYS A 182 -7.59 -5.06 7.00
C LYS A 182 -8.80 -5.35 7.91
N VAL A 183 -9.14 -6.62 8.07
CA VAL A 183 -10.24 -7.04 8.93
C VAL A 183 -9.76 -7.26 10.35
N GLU A 184 -10.42 -6.65 11.33
CA GLU A 184 -10.16 -6.86 12.76
C GLU A 184 -10.87 -8.14 13.23
N LEU A 185 -10.29 -9.32 12.87
CA LEU A 185 -10.90 -10.63 13.13
C LEU A 185 -11.09 -10.91 14.63
N ASP A 186 -10.21 -10.38 15.48
CA ASP A 186 -10.31 -10.54 16.94
C ASP A 186 -11.56 -9.86 17.50
N LEU A 187 -12.02 -8.78 16.87
CA LEU A 187 -13.23 -8.04 17.25
C LEU A 187 -14.50 -8.58 16.54
N GLN A 188 -14.33 -9.17 15.37
CA GLN A 188 -15.44 -9.60 14.50
C GLN A 188 -15.16 -10.97 13.87
N PRO A 189 -15.11 -12.06 14.66
CA PRO A 189 -14.76 -13.40 14.15
C PRO A 189 -15.78 -13.97 13.17
N GLU A 190 -17.02 -13.51 13.19
CA GLU A 190 -18.09 -13.94 12.26
C GLU A 190 -18.04 -13.25 10.89
N LEU A 191 -17.22 -12.19 10.74
CA LEU A 191 -17.20 -11.35 9.54
C LEU A 191 -16.89 -12.13 8.25
N PRO A 192 -15.94 -13.08 8.19
CA PRO A 192 -15.67 -13.85 6.98
C PRO A 192 -16.92 -14.59 6.46
N ARG A 193 -17.68 -15.23 7.35
CA ARG A 193 -18.91 -15.94 7.00
C ARG A 193 -20.01 -14.99 6.50
N LEU A 194 -20.10 -13.79 7.08
CA LEU A 194 -21.08 -12.79 6.66
C LEU A 194 -20.71 -12.20 5.29
N LEU A 195 -19.44 -11.91 5.06
CA LEU A 195 -18.93 -11.45 3.77
C LEU A 195 -19.17 -12.50 2.66
N GLU A 196 -18.85 -13.77 2.92
CA GLU A 196 -19.08 -14.85 1.97
C GLU A 196 -20.56 -14.94 1.56
N ARG A 197 -21.48 -14.93 2.54
CA ARG A 197 -22.92 -14.97 2.27
C ARG A 197 -23.42 -13.70 1.57
N GLY A 198 -22.89 -12.53 1.92
CA GLY A 198 -23.25 -11.27 1.29
C GLY A 198 -22.81 -11.21 -0.17
N LEU A 199 -21.58 -11.54 -0.47
CA LEU A 199 -21.02 -11.55 -1.83
C LEU A 199 -21.64 -12.65 -2.70
N ALA A 200 -21.96 -13.81 -2.14
CA ALA A 200 -22.62 -14.91 -2.86
C ALA A 200 -23.99 -14.51 -3.45
N ARG A 201 -24.72 -13.57 -2.83
CA ARG A 201 -25.96 -13.00 -3.38
C ARG A 201 -25.77 -12.26 -4.70
N HIS A 202 -24.54 -11.85 -4.98
CA HIS A 202 -24.15 -11.15 -6.20
C HIS A 202 -23.31 -12.03 -7.14
N GLY A 203 -23.21 -13.33 -6.84
CA GLY A 203 -22.41 -14.27 -7.63
C GLY A 203 -20.89 -14.06 -7.54
N ILE A 204 -20.41 -13.34 -6.52
CA ILE A 204 -18.99 -13.03 -6.33
C ILE A 204 -18.42 -13.93 -5.24
N PRO A 205 -17.45 -14.82 -5.56
CA PRO A 205 -16.80 -15.66 -4.56
C PRO A 205 -15.92 -14.84 -3.61
N LEU A 206 -15.96 -15.13 -2.29
CA LEU A 206 -14.94 -14.67 -1.36
C LEU A 206 -13.71 -15.59 -1.47
N LEU A 207 -12.55 -15.05 -1.79
CA LEU A 207 -11.28 -15.78 -1.96
C LEU A 207 -10.41 -15.75 -0.70
N GLY A 208 -10.80 -14.94 0.27
CA GLY A 208 -10.19 -14.86 1.58
C GLY A 208 -10.34 -13.51 2.25
N VAL A 209 -9.94 -13.48 3.51
CA VAL A 209 -9.96 -12.29 4.36
C VAL A 209 -8.59 -12.11 4.97
N LEU A 210 -7.97 -10.96 4.75
CA LEU A 210 -6.68 -10.62 5.32
C LEU A 210 -6.89 -9.85 6.63
N PRO A 211 -6.43 -10.38 7.77
CA PRO A 211 -6.53 -9.69 9.04
C PRO A 211 -5.72 -8.39 9.06
N TYR A 212 -6.20 -7.42 9.82
CA TYR A 212 -5.45 -6.20 10.08
C TYR A 212 -4.13 -6.53 10.79
N ARG A 213 -3.04 -5.95 10.28
CA ARG A 213 -1.71 -6.02 10.90
C ARG A 213 -1.16 -4.60 11.03
N GLN A 214 -0.91 -4.18 12.27
CA GLN A 214 -0.42 -2.83 12.56
C GLN A 214 0.86 -2.52 11.81
N ILE A 215 1.80 -3.47 11.74
CA ILE A 215 3.07 -3.33 11.01
C ILE A 215 2.88 -2.99 9.52
N LEU A 216 1.78 -3.44 8.92
CA LEU A 216 1.50 -3.18 7.50
C LEU A 216 0.75 -1.86 7.26
N SER A 217 0.20 -1.27 8.31
CA SER A 217 -0.68 -0.08 8.22
C SER A 217 -0.07 1.17 8.84
N ASN A 218 0.89 1.01 9.73
CA ASN A 218 1.50 2.12 10.45
C ASN A 218 2.93 2.37 9.97
N PRO A 219 3.37 3.64 9.87
CA PRO A 219 4.73 3.98 9.49
C PRO A 219 5.74 3.63 10.59
N THR A 220 6.99 3.44 10.19
CA THR A 220 8.14 3.50 11.10
C THR A 220 8.62 4.94 11.26
N LEU A 221 9.47 5.19 12.26
CA LEU A 221 10.10 6.51 12.43
C LEU A 221 10.94 6.89 11.21
N ALA A 222 11.61 5.95 10.55
CA ALA A 222 12.37 6.18 9.33
C ALA A 222 11.48 6.71 8.19
N ILE A 223 10.30 6.12 7.99
CA ILE A 223 9.33 6.60 6.97
C ILE A 223 8.84 8.01 7.30
N ILE A 224 8.64 8.32 8.59
CA ILE A 224 8.25 9.67 9.02
C ILE A 224 9.37 10.67 8.74
N GLU A 225 10.61 10.35 9.09
CA GLU A 225 11.76 11.22 8.85
C GLU A 225 11.88 11.56 7.36
N ASP A 226 11.91 10.56 6.51
CA ASP A 226 12.03 10.73 5.05
C ASP A 226 10.84 11.51 4.45
N GLY A 227 9.61 11.18 4.86
CA GLY A 227 8.40 11.81 4.33
C GLY A 227 8.17 13.24 4.76
N LEU A 228 8.60 13.64 5.97
CA LEU A 228 8.42 14.99 6.49
C LEU A 228 9.40 16.00 5.90
N GLN A 229 10.62 15.57 5.54
CA GLN A 229 11.67 16.45 5.04
C GLN A 229 11.93 17.65 5.99
N GLY A 230 11.85 17.40 7.30
CA GLY A 230 12.16 18.36 8.34
C GLY A 230 13.63 18.31 8.74
N GLU A 231 14.02 19.17 9.71
CA GLU A 231 15.34 19.09 10.32
C GLU A 231 15.34 18.04 11.43
N THR A 232 16.06 16.93 11.26
CA THR A 232 16.22 15.92 12.31
C THR A 232 17.12 16.45 13.42
N LEU A 233 16.52 16.72 14.59
CA LEU A 233 17.25 17.18 15.78
C LEU A 233 17.92 16.01 16.52
N TRP A 234 17.27 14.84 16.51
CA TRP A 234 17.79 13.61 17.06
C TRP A 234 17.13 12.38 16.41
N PRO A 235 17.90 11.38 15.94
CA PRO A 235 17.34 10.21 15.23
C PRO A 235 16.64 9.19 16.14
N GLY A 236 16.82 9.28 17.47
CA GLY A 236 16.24 8.31 18.38
C GLY A 236 17.02 6.99 18.46
N ARG A 237 16.42 6.00 19.15
CA ARG A 237 17.04 4.69 19.44
C ARG A 237 16.74 3.59 18.43
N ASP A 238 15.61 3.68 17.77
CA ASP A 238 15.10 2.64 16.87
C ASP A 238 14.24 3.27 15.77
N MET A 239 14.85 3.48 14.62
CA MET A 239 14.17 4.07 13.46
C MET A 239 13.19 3.10 12.80
N ASP A 240 13.31 1.80 13.07
CA ASP A 240 12.38 0.77 12.58
C ASP A 240 11.17 0.60 13.52
N ALA A 241 11.14 1.33 14.65
CA ALA A 241 10.00 1.30 15.57
C ALA A 241 8.72 1.74 14.87
N ILE A 242 7.68 0.91 14.99
CA ILE A 242 6.37 1.15 14.40
C ILE A 242 5.60 2.12 15.27
N ILE A 243 5.08 3.18 14.67
CA ILE A 243 4.27 4.18 15.36
C ILE A 243 2.91 3.58 15.67
N GLY A 244 2.58 3.48 16.96
CA GLY A 244 1.28 2.98 17.40
C GLY A 244 0.14 3.94 17.05
N ARG A 245 0.38 5.24 17.22
CA ARG A 245 -0.55 6.32 16.88
C ARG A 245 0.14 7.66 16.72
N VAL A 246 -0.52 8.58 16.04
CA VAL A 246 -0.15 10.00 16.02
C VAL A 246 -1.03 10.75 17.01
N SER A 247 -0.42 11.55 17.88
CA SER A 247 -1.12 12.35 18.90
C SER A 247 -0.72 13.80 18.82
N VAL A 248 -1.70 14.71 18.79
CA VAL A 248 -1.44 16.17 18.84
C VAL A 248 -1.50 16.64 20.29
N ALA A 249 -0.39 17.15 20.79
CA ALA A 249 -0.26 17.60 22.17
C ALA A 249 -0.67 19.08 22.34
N ALA A 250 -1.96 19.35 22.29
CA ALA A 250 -2.55 20.68 22.42
C ALA A 250 -3.01 21.03 23.86
N MET A 251 -3.06 20.03 24.76
CA MET A 251 -3.53 20.19 26.13
C MET A 251 -2.37 20.53 27.09
N GLN A 252 -2.71 20.72 28.37
CA GLN A 252 -1.71 20.83 29.44
C GLN A 252 -0.95 19.50 29.59
N PRO A 253 0.31 19.53 30.07
CA PRO A 253 1.19 18.34 30.13
C PRO A 253 0.55 17.13 30.83
N GLU A 254 -0.15 17.32 31.96
CA GLU A 254 -0.77 16.26 32.73
C GLU A 254 -1.90 15.54 31.94
N HIS A 255 -2.64 16.30 31.13
CA HIS A 255 -3.70 15.77 30.30
C HIS A 255 -3.17 15.09 29.04
N VAL A 256 -2.07 15.60 28.46
CA VAL A 256 -1.39 14.95 27.34
C VAL A 256 -0.85 13.60 27.77
N MET A 257 -0.13 13.54 28.88
CA MET A 257 0.48 12.31 29.42
C MET A 257 -0.53 11.18 29.61
N GLN A 258 -1.79 11.48 29.96
CA GLN A 258 -2.85 10.49 30.13
C GLN A 258 -3.44 9.98 28.82
N ARG A 259 -3.22 10.67 27.70
CA ARG A 259 -3.95 10.44 26.43
C ARG A 259 -3.09 10.12 25.21
N ILE A 260 -1.78 10.27 25.29
CA ILE A 260 -0.90 10.05 24.12
C ILE A 260 -0.93 8.60 23.63
N GLY A 261 -1.17 7.64 24.53
CA GLY A 261 -1.15 6.20 24.20
C GLY A 261 0.25 5.65 24.05
N ASP A 262 0.33 4.33 23.88
CA ASP A 262 1.59 3.64 23.69
C ASP A 262 2.17 3.88 22.30
N SER A 263 3.51 3.88 22.21
CA SER A 263 4.26 4.02 20.96
C SER A 263 3.80 5.21 20.10
N ALA A 264 3.45 6.34 20.76
CA ALA A 264 2.92 7.52 20.07
C ALA A 264 4.02 8.36 19.42
N LEU A 265 3.77 8.84 18.19
CA LEU A 265 4.44 9.99 17.62
C LEU A 265 3.67 11.23 18.01
N VAL A 266 4.31 12.14 18.74
CA VAL A 266 3.66 13.32 19.31
C VAL A 266 3.96 14.56 18.46
N VAL A 267 2.91 15.15 17.87
CA VAL A 267 2.99 16.46 17.19
C VAL A 267 2.74 17.55 18.23
N VAL A 268 3.72 18.42 18.41
CA VAL A 268 3.68 19.48 19.44
C VAL A 268 4.46 20.72 18.96
N PRO A 269 4.02 21.96 19.24
CA PRO A 269 4.83 23.14 18.96
C PRO A 269 6.19 23.07 19.66
N GLY A 270 7.26 23.48 18.97
CA GLY A 270 8.61 23.36 19.50
C GLY A 270 8.89 24.27 20.71
N ASP A 271 8.06 25.30 20.95
CA ASP A 271 8.10 26.19 22.12
C ASP A 271 7.26 25.65 23.31
N ARG A 272 6.57 24.53 23.17
CA ARG A 272 5.86 23.86 24.28
C ARG A 272 6.80 22.95 25.07
N GLU A 273 7.87 23.58 25.60
CA GLU A 273 8.89 22.86 26.37
C GLU A 273 8.33 22.15 27.60
N ASP A 274 7.29 22.72 28.22
CA ASP A 274 6.55 22.09 29.33
C ASP A 274 6.03 20.68 28.99
N VAL A 275 5.43 20.50 27.83
CA VAL A 275 4.93 19.21 27.35
C VAL A 275 6.08 18.28 26.98
N ILE A 276 7.06 18.79 26.23
CA ILE A 276 8.21 18.01 25.75
C ILE A 276 8.98 17.43 26.95
N GLU A 277 9.25 18.22 27.97
CA GLU A 277 9.97 17.79 29.17
C GLU A 277 9.22 16.69 29.94
N VAL A 278 7.93 16.91 30.20
CA VAL A 278 7.13 15.93 30.94
C VAL A 278 7.11 14.58 30.23
N LEU A 279 6.92 14.59 28.90
CA LEU A 279 6.88 13.36 28.11
C LEU A 279 8.27 12.71 27.98
N THR A 280 9.33 13.50 27.88
CA THR A 280 10.71 13.00 27.82
C THR A 280 11.09 12.32 29.14
N ASN A 281 10.68 12.89 30.28
CA ASN A 281 10.96 12.34 31.59
C ASN A 281 10.32 10.95 31.84
N LEU A 282 9.26 10.58 31.11
CA LEU A 282 8.72 9.20 31.16
C LEU A 282 9.74 8.13 30.69
N TRP A 283 10.75 8.51 29.94
CA TRP A 283 11.86 7.64 29.56
C TRP A 283 13.01 7.65 30.57
N LEU A 284 13.19 8.75 31.30
CA LEU A 284 14.34 8.95 32.20
C LEU A 284 14.08 8.47 33.61
N ASP A 285 12.83 8.30 34.05
CA ASP A 285 12.48 7.90 35.41
C ASP A 285 12.69 6.41 35.71
N GLY A 286 13.12 5.63 34.71
CA GLY A 286 13.42 4.20 34.83
C GLY A 286 12.23 3.26 35.03
N LYS A 287 10.99 3.79 35.06
CA LYS A 287 9.77 2.99 35.21
C LYS A 287 9.18 2.66 33.83
N GLU A 288 8.52 1.54 33.69
CA GLU A 288 7.70 1.26 32.51
C GLU A 288 6.42 2.09 32.56
N HIS A 289 6.24 2.94 31.55
CA HIS A 289 5.03 3.70 31.35
C HIS A 289 4.34 3.29 30.06
N PRO A 290 3.03 2.99 30.09
CA PRO A 290 2.30 2.58 28.90
C PRO A 290 2.14 3.71 27.86
N ASN A 291 2.40 4.96 28.28
CA ASN A 291 2.22 6.15 27.46
C ASN A 291 3.59 6.81 27.11
N ARG A 292 4.62 6.05 26.81
CA ARG A 292 5.90 6.60 26.35
C ARG A 292 5.83 7.00 24.89
N PRO A 293 6.22 8.25 24.53
CA PRO A 293 6.31 8.64 23.14
C PRO A 293 7.48 7.96 22.44
N LEU A 294 7.30 7.55 21.20
CA LEU A 294 8.41 7.10 20.33
C LEU A 294 9.22 8.30 19.81
N GLY A 295 8.54 9.41 19.56
CA GLY A 295 9.18 10.58 19.00
C GLY A 295 8.33 11.83 19.05
N PHE A 296 8.97 12.94 18.71
CA PHE A 296 8.36 14.26 18.59
C PHE A 296 8.46 14.79 17.16
N VAL A 297 7.35 15.33 16.66
CA VAL A 297 7.32 16.21 15.48
C VAL A 297 7.06 17.62 16.00
N LEU A 298 8.10 18.45 16.03
CA LEU A 298 8.08 19.81 16.58
C LEU A 298 7.62 20.77 15.50
N SER A 299 6.45 21.35 15.65
CA SER A 299 5.86 22.29 14.68
C SER A 299 6.21 23.75 14.98
N GLY A 300 5.97 24.64 14.01
CA GLY A 300 6.11 26.08 14.15
C GLY A 300 7.51 26.62 13.87
N GLY A 301 8.50 25.79 13.56
CA GLY A 301 9.89 26.23 13.35
C GLY A 301 10.62 26.66 14.65
N TYR A 302 9.97 26.52 15.80
CA TYR A 302 10.57 26.88 17.08
C TYR A 302 11.45 25.76 17.61
N ARG A 303 12.77 26.03 17.67
CA ARG A 303 13.73 25.07 18.24
C ARG A 303 13.67 25.14 19.77
N PRO A 304 13.49 24.01 20.47
CA PRO A 304 13.58 23.99 21.95
C PRO A 304 14.93 24.47 22.48
N SER A 305 14.94 24.86 23.74
CA SER A 305 16.17 25.29 24.43
C SER A 305 17.21 24.15 24.45
N ALA A 306 18.49 24.56 24.61
CA ALA A 306 19.59 23.58 24.71
C ALA A 306 19.36 22.55 25.82
N ARG A 307 18.71 22.95 26.93
CA ARG A 307 18.35 22.05 28.05
C ARG A 307 17.36 20.97 27.60
N VAL A 308 16.31 21.32 26.88
CA VAL A 308 15.30 20.37 26.39
C VAL A 308 15.87 19.44 25.33
N LEU A 309 16.69 19.96 24.43
CA LEU A 309 17.39 19.14 23.45
C LEU A 309 18.32 18.10 24.11
N GLU A 310 19.00 18.49 25.19
CA GLU A 310 19.83 17.54 25.92
C GLU A 310 19.02 16.45 26.64
N LEU A 311 17.83 16.79 27.15
CA LEU A 311 16.90 15.79 27.69
C LEU A 311 16.45 14.80 26.62
N ILE A 312 16.06 15.28 25.42
CA ILE A 312 15.67 14.43 24.27
C ILE A 312 16.82 13.48 23.88
N ARG A 313 18.06 13.99 23.82
CA ARG A 313 19.25 13.19 23.52
C ARG A 313 19.52 12.13 24.60
N THR A 314 19.45 12.52 25.86
CA THR A 314 19.68 11.61 26.99
C THR A 314 18.64 10.50 27.03
N ALA A 315 17.37 10.82 26.77
CA ALA A 315 16.28 9.87 26.65
C ALA A 315 16.33 9.05 25.35
N ASN A 316 17.17 9.49 24.38
CA ASN A 316 17.33 8.89 23.07
C ASN A 316 15.99 8.74 22.31
N ILE A 317 15.22 9.84 22.25
CA ILE A 317 13.90 9.92 21.60
C ILE A 317 14.04 10.61 20.26
N PHE A 318 13.40 10.08 19.21
CA PHE A 318 13.33 10.72 17.90
C PHE A 318 12.73 12.14 17.99
N ALA A 319 13.33 13.11 17.30
CA ALA A 319 12.81 14.47 17.23
C ALA A 319 13.14 15.13 15.88
N VAL A 320 12.11 15.63 15.21
CA VAL A 320 12.21 16.36 13.94
C VAL A 320 11.52 17.71 14.05
N LEU A 321 12.14 18.76 13.53
CA LEU A 321 11.63 20.14 13.52
C LEU A 321 11.01 20.45 12.16
N MET A 322 9.79 21.04 12.18
CA MET A 322 8.99 21.40 11.02
C MET A 322 8.59 22.89 11.08
N GLU A 323 8.67 23.60 9.95
CA GLU A 323 8.32 25.02 9.84
C GLU A 323 6.80 25.31 9.90
N GLY A 324 5.95 24.38 9.50
CA GLY A 324 4.51 24.59 9.42
C GLY A 324 3.79 24.69 10.77
N ASP A 325 2.59 25.26 10.79
CA ASP A 325 1.72 25.24 11.97
C ASP A 325 1.34 23.81 12.37
N THR A 326 0.89 23.63 13.61
CA THR A 326 0.62 22.30 14.19
C THR A 326 -0.42 21.51 13.40
N TYR A 327 -1.46 22.19 12.86
CA TYR A 327 -2.50 21.49 12.07
C TYR A 327 -1.92 20.99 10.73
N SER A 328 -1.22 21.85 10.01
CA SER A 328 -0.60 21.49 8.73
C SER A 328 0.44 20.38 8.89
N VAL A 329 1.23 20.42 9.96
CA VAL A 329 2.21 19.36 10.26
C VAL A 329 1.52 18.06 10.65
N ALA A 330 0.48 18.09 11.48
CA ALA A 330 -0.29 16.91 11.86
C ALA A 330 -0.99 16.27 10.65
N ALA A 331 -1.56 17.10 9.75
CA ALA A 331 -2.16 16.62 8.51
C ALA A 331 -1.10 15.95 7.60
N LYS A 332 0.08 16.55 7.46
CA LYS A 332 1.20 15.99 6.69
C LYS A 332 1.63 14.63 7.25
N VAL A 333 1.77 14.50 8.57
CA VAL A 333 2.07 13.23 9.23
C VAL A 333 0.98 12.20 8.98
N HIS A 334 -0.30 12.61 9.06
CA HIS A 334 -1.46 11.74 8.81
C HIS A 334 -1.52 11.24 7.36
N ASP A 335 -1.14 12.11 6.42
CA ASP A 335 -1.19 11.82 4.98
C ASP A 335 0.03 11.03 4.48
N LEU A 336 1.04 10.80 5.34
CA LEU A 336 2.17 9.97 5.00
C LEU A 336 1.69 8.54 4.74
N LEU A 337 1.72 8.18 3.47
CA LEU A 337 1.34 6.84 3.04
C LEU A 337 2.37 5.82 3.51
N VAL A 338 1.88 4.83 4.22
CA VAL A 338 2.69 3.68 4.60
C VAL A 338 2.89 2.81 3.37
N LYS A 339 4.01 2.99 2.68
CA LYS A 339 4.43 2.11 1.59
C LYS A 339 5.38 1.06 2.11
N THR A 340 5.41 -0.06 1.42
CA THR A 340 6.45 -1.07 1.62
C THR A 340 7.57 -0.78 0.65
N HIS A 341 8.81 -0.80 1.13
CA HIS A 341 10.02 -0.66 0.31
C HIS A 341 10.71 -2.03 0.19
N PRO A 342 11.56 -2.26 -0.84
CA PRO A 342 12.26 -3.54 -0.97
C PRO A 342 13.16 -3.90 0.23
N GLU A 343 13.61 -2.88 0.97
CA GLU A 343 14.45 -3.00 2.17
C GLU A 343 13.65 -3.35 3.43
N ASP A 344 12.31 -3.23 3.41
CA ASP A 344 11.42 -3.53 4.53
C ASP A 344 11.24 -5.04 4.75
N LEU A 345 12.34 -5.77 4.96
CA LEU A 345 12.36 -7.24 5.02
C LEU A 345 11.32 -7.80 6.00
N ARG A 346 11.15 -7.16 7.16
CA ARG A 346 10.19 -7.57 8.19
C ARG A 346 8.74 -7.44 7.69
N LYS A 347 8.39 -6.34 7.03
CA LYS A 347 7.06 -6.15 6.45
C LYS A 347 6.80 -7.12 5.31
N ILE A 348 7.80 -7.34 4.46
CA ILE A 348 7.71 -8.27 3.33
C ILE A 348 7.44 -9.68 3.84
N GLU A 349 8.15 -10.12 4.88
CA GLU A 349 7.94 -11.44 5.45
C GLU A 349 6.56 -11.59 6.11
N GLU A 350 6.11 -10.58 6.85
CA GLU A 350 4.75 -10.54 7.41
C GLU A 350 3.68 -10.61 6.30
N ILE A 351 3.88 -9.91 5.18
CA ILE A 351 2.97 -9.96 4.03
C ILE A 351 2.89 -11.36 3.44
N LYS A 352 4.04 -12.02 3.24
CA LYS A 352 4.10 -13.39 2.69
C LYS A 352 3.34 -14.38 3.58
N GLN A 353 3.59 -14.34 4.89
CA GLN A 353 2.94 -15.20 5.87
C GLN A 353 1.44 -14.90 5.96
N LEU A 354 1.05 -13.62 6.00
CA LEU A 354 -0.32 -13.20 6.08
C LEU A 354 -1.14 -13.72 4.88
N VAL A 355 -0.64 -13.52 3.68
CA VAL A 355 -1.35 -13.91 2.44
C VAL A 355 -1.41 -15.42 2.29
N SER A 356 -0.30 -16.14 2.49
CA SER A 356 -0.26 -17.60 2.39
C SER A 356 -1.14 -18.30 3.44
N GLY A 357 -1.28 -17.71 4.62
CA GLY A 357 -2.10 -18.26 5.72
C GLY A 357 -3.59 -17.86 5.67
N SER A 358 -3.97 -16.87 4.86
CA SER A 358 -5.32 -16.29 4.90
C SER A 358 -6.09 -16.40 3.57
N LEU A 359 -5.41 -16.62 2.45
CA LEU A 359 -6.04 -16.73 1.14
C LEU A 359 -6.02 -18.18 0.61
N ASP A 360 -7.08 -18.54 -0.09
CA ASP A 360 -7.15 -19.78 -0.87
C ASP A 360 -6.37 -19.62 -2.18
N VAL A 361 -5.04 -19.78 -2.11
CA VAL A 361 -4.12 -19.57 -3.23
C VAL A 361 -4.44 -20.53 -4.38
N ASP A 362 -4.83 -21.77 -4.10
CA ASP A 362 -5.15 -22.77 -5.12
C ASP A 362 -6.41 -22.37 -5.90
N ARG A 363 -7.42 -21.87 -5.20
CA ARG A 363 -8.65 -21.36 -5.82
C ARG A 363 -8.36 -20.10 -6.65
N ILE A 364 -7.47 -19.23 -6.18
CA ILE A 364 -7.01 -18.04 -6.93
C ILE A 364 -6.29 -18.49 -8.21
N LEU A 365 -5.40 -19.46 -8.14
CA LEU A 365 -4.70 -20.01 -9.31
C LEU A 365 -5.64 -20.70 -10.30
N ALA A 366 -6.66 -21.39 -9.80
CA ALA A 366 -7.68 -22.02 -10.65
C ALA A 366 -8.53 -20.99 -11.42
N ALA A 367 -8.63 -19.77 -10.92
CA ALA A 367 -9.32 -18.66 -11.58
C ALA A 367 -8.50 -18.03 -12.71
N ALA A 368 -7.17 -18.24 -12.76
CA ALA A 368 -6.33 -17.70 -13.83
C ALA A 368 -6.73 -18.24 -15.20
N ARG A 369 -6.69 -17.39 -16.22
CA ARG A 369 -7.05 -17.73 -17.60
C ARG A 369 -5.83 -17.64 -18.53
N PRO A 370 -5.80 -18.40 -19.62
CA PRO A 370 -4.74 -18.28 -20.61
C PRO A 370 -4.63 -16.85 -21.15
N VAL A 371 -3.39 -16.41 -21.39
CA VAL A 371 -3.15 -15.18 -22.14
C VAL A 371 -3.66 -15.39 -23.57
N PRO A 372 -4.48 -14.46 -24.14
CA PRO A 372 -4.98 -14.60 -25.47
C PRO A 372 -3.86 -14.69 -26.53
N THR A 373 -3.92 -15.68 -27.38
CA THR A 373 -3.09 -15.74 -28.60
C THR A 373 -3.61 -14.70 -29.59
N ARG A 374 -2.79 -13.81 -30.05
CA ARG A 374 -3.14 -12.72 -30.97
C ARG A 374 -2.36 -12.83 -32.28
#